data_f188332996af333e59ce9bc6d9101029
#
_entry.id   f188332996af333e59ce9bc6d9101029
#
_cell.length_a   1.000
_cell.length_b   1.000
_cell.length_c   1.000
_cell.angle_alpha   90.00
_cell.angle_beta   90.00
_cell.angle_gamma   90.00
#
_symmetry.space_group_name_H-M   'P 1'
#
loop_
_entity.id
_entity.type
_entity.pdbx_description
1 polymer ?
#
loop_
_entity_poly.entity_id
_entity_poly.type
_entity_poly.pdbx_seq_one_letter_code
_entity_poly.pdbx_strand_id
1 'polypeptide(L)'
;MDNLQPIVLSAALTLAFFWAIKINNHKLGVWIFLLLGILPLIFIYLRYPDFRVYDWHGFLHASIVYQIINGSIPPNNPILAGEPLLYPWGSHLLVASIVSLLHLSPATVFALLNLCFLALTLILVFKISLFLYSDRVAGLFAAFMSIFGITFVHRGPFAEGLNKINFLVNVKLFRMDIRATPVISKFASSGANNQFGILLFALFIYSILHIFCHVKVGKIYYFTVFISSLGIGFFYPIYLPAIAASSLACCAVIYFQQGRLFLNKILGLIACIVLSIVPILPYLHQITTGKVQTAAITLALFKKQHLFTQSFTYFITVLPVLIIIFWKRKLLLKILLNANLSVIILITIVVTTALMWIFMTSPTGVEYKYLILSLFTLGIFSSFCFRDLYSNQRIICFILLSIFLIPMSSFILYDSGQKPITDPYIEKGMYLFHKQPNENALYSYISSETKPDALFVDSYLTIPVFGRRQLYIGLDIRRKSFGWGKNDGWTSTAKRLLSEQGYPSEITDLRRTVASDFYDKTSNKISKYTVDKLAKISKKNDVYVVARDVKTNNKIAKSEHFNKVFESGVTAIYKFSNRVN
;
A
#
# COMPACT_ATOMS: atom_id res chain seq x y z
N MET A 1 30.21 -11.63 2.33
CA MET A 1 30.22 -10.21 2.78
C MET A 1 28.84 -9.57 2.78
N ASP A 2 27.96 -9.98 1.86
CA ASP A 2 26.62 -9.36 1.72
C ASP A 2 25.72 -9.45 2.96
N ASN A 3 25.84 -10.50 3.76
CA ASN A 3 25.04 -10.69 4.98
C ASN A 3 25.39 -9.73 6.14
N LEU A 4 26.55 -9.08 6.11
CA LEU A 4 26.98 -8.15 7.16
C LEU A 4 26.48 -6.72 6.93
N GLN A 5 26.18 -6.34 5.69
CA GLN A 5 25.75 -4.97 5.36
C GLN A 5 24.50 -4.51 6.13
N PRO A 6 23.42 -5.30 6.27
CA PRO A 6 22.26 -4.90 7.08
C PRO A 6 22.61 -4.69 8.55
N ILE A 7 23.52 -5.48 9.11
CA ILE A 7 23.95 -5.38 10.50
C ILE A 7 24.73 -4.07 10.70
N VAL A 8 25.66 -3.77 9.79
CA VAL A 8 26.46 -2.55 9.83
C VAL A 8 25.56 -1.31 9.68
N LEU A 9 24.61 -1.31 8.74
CA LEU A 9 23.66 -0.22 8.55
C LEU A 9 22.79 -0.04 9.79
N SER A 10 22.31 -1.13 10.38
CA SER A 10 21.50 -1.08 11.61
C SER A 10 22.25 -0.47 12.78
N ALA A 11 23.52 -0.86 12.98
CA ALA A 11 24.36 -0.29 14.02
C ALA A 11 24.63 1.20 13.78
N ALA A 12 24.93 1.59 12.54
CA ALA A 12 25.16 2.98 12.17
C ALA A 12 23.91 3.86 12.42
N LEU A 13 22.73 3.38 12.04
CA LEU A 13 21.46 4.07 12.30
C LEU A 13 21.17 4.18 13.80
N THR A 14 21.48 3.14 14.59
CA THR A 14 21.33 3.18 16.05
C THR A 14 22.27 4.18 16.68
N LEU A 15 23.52 4.26 16.23
CA LEU A 15 24.49 5.27 16.68
C LEU A 15 24.02 6.69 16.37
N ALA A 16 23.56 6.92 15.15
CA ALA A 16 23.03 8.21 14.73
C ALA A 16 21.78 8.61 15.55
N PHE A 17 20.91 7.66 15.84
CA PHE A 17 19.75 7.87 16.71
C PHE A 17 20.17 8.23 18.15
N PHE A 18 21.13 7.51 18.74
CA PHE A 18 21.66 7.82 20.08
C PHE A 18 22.35 9.19 20.12
N TRP A 19 23.03 9.56 19.05
CA TRP A 19 23.60 10.90 18.92
C TRP A 19 22.52 11.99 18.91
N ALA A 20 21.44 11.80 18.14
CA ALA A 20 20.30 12.72 18.12
C ALA A 20 19.64 12.91 19.51
N ILE A 21 19.55 11.82 20.30
CA ILE A 21 19.03 11.89 21.69
C ILE A 21 19.92 12.77 22.57
N LYS A 22 21.26 12.69 22.41
CA LYS A 22 22.23 13.41 23.25
C LYS A 22 22.34 14.92 22.96
N ILE A 23 21.79 15.39 21.84
CA ILE A 23 21.87 16.81 21.49
C ILE A 23 21.12 17.64 22.52
N ASN A 24 21.86 18.55 23.18
CA ASN A 24 21.32 19.42 24.24
C ASN A 24 20.25 20.38 23.72
N ASN A 25 20.40 20.86 22.48
CA ASN A 25 19.37 21.69 21.86
C ASN A 25 18.18 20.78 21.46
N HIS A 26 17.12 20.86 22.26
CA HIS A 26 15.94 20.02 22.10
C HIS A 26 15.28 20.11 20.72
N LYS A 27 15.21 21.32 20.14
CA LYS A 27 14.63 21.51 18.80
C LYS A 27 15.52 20.87 17.75
N LEU A 28 16.82 21.14 17.79
CA LEU A 28 17.78 20.57 16.85
C LEU A 28 17.79 19.04 16.89
N GLY A 29 17.78 18.44 18.10
CA GLY A 29 17.73 16.99 18.24
C GLY A 29 16.49 16.35 17.61
N VAL A 30 15.33 16.99 17.71
CA VAL A 30 14.10 16.53 17.03
C VAL A 30 14.21 16.66 15.51
N TRP A 31 14.75 17.76 15.00
CA TRP A 31 14.95 17.94 13.56
C TRP A 31 15.93 16.92 12.97
N ILE A 32 17.05 16.69 13.65
CA ILE A 32 18.02 15.66 13.23
C ILE A 32 17.37 14.27 13.24
N PHE A 33 16.57 13.97 14.27
CA PHE A 33 15.84 12.70 14.32
C PHE A 33 14.86 12.56 13.14
N LEU A 34 14.10 13.61 12.83
CA LEU A 34 13.19 13.60 11.68
C LEU A 34 13.95 13.37 10.38
N LEU A 35 15.08 14.05 10.21
CA LEU A 35 15.95 13.85 9.06
C LEU A 35 16.43 12.40 8.96
N LEU A 36 16.96 11.85 10.06
CA LEU A 36 17.38 10.43 10.10
C LEU A 36 16.24 9.46 9.79
N GLY A 37 15.03 9.80 10.23
CA GLY A 37 13.83 9.00 9.93
C GLY A 37 13.41 9.04 8.46
N ILE A 38 13.66 10.15 7.77
CA ILE A 38 13.28 10.35 6.36
C ILE A 38 14.38 9.88 5.39
N LEU A 39 15.65 9.98 5.79
CA LEU A 39 16.80 9.63 4.95
C LEU A 39 16.70 8.23 4.29
N PRO A 40 16.29 7.16 4.98
CA PRO A 40 16.13 5.86 4.34
C PRO A 40 15.18 5.90 3.15
N LEU A 41 14.09 6.64 3.26
CA LEU A 41 13.10 6.78 2.20
C LEU A 41 13.62 7.62 1.04
N ILE A 42 14.32 8.73 1.35
CA ILE A 42 15.01 9.54 0.33
C ILE A 42 16.03 8.69 -0.42
N PHE A 43 16.86 7.94 0.31
CA PHE A 43 17.86 7.05 -0.31
C PHE A 43 17.21 6.06 -1.27
N ILE A 44 16.10 5.46 -0.85
CA ILE A 44 15.35 4.53 -1.67
C ILE A 44 14.82 5.20 -2.95
N TYR A 45 14.27 6.41 -2.86
CA TYR A 45 13.73 7.13 -4.02
C TYR A 45 14.83 7.64 -4.96
N LEU A 46 15.97 8.08 -4.43
CA LEU A 46 17.10 8.51 -5.25
C LEU A 46 17.79 7.34 -5.96
N ARG A 47 17.92 6.20 -5.29
CA ARG A 47 18.57 5.01 -5.86
C ARG A 47 17.72 4.33 -6.92
N TYR A 48 16.40 4.40 -6.80
CA TYR A 48 15.45 3.66 -7.63
C TYR A 48 14.28 4.53 -8.06
N PRO A 49 14.52 5.63 -8.80
CA PRO A 49 13.46 6.58 -9.15
C PRO A 49 12.36 5.93 -10.00
N ASP A 50 12.71 5.00 -10.88
CA ASP A 50 11.78 4.39 -11.83
C ASP A 50 11.13 3.11 -11.30
N PHE A 51 11.83 2.31 -10.51
CA PHE A 51 11.38 1.00 -10.10
C PHE A 51 10.10 1.02 -9.25
N ARG A 52 9.94 2.02 -8.42
CA ARG A 52 8.83 2.11 -7.46
C ARG A 52 7.55 2.62 -8.05
N VAL A 53 7.69 3.32 -9.14
CA VAL A 53 6.56 3.86 -9.88
C VAL A 53 5.95 2.82 -10.75
N TYR A 54 6.78 1.95 -11.27
CA TYR A 54 6.42 0.98 -12.29
C TYR A 54 6.42 -0.45 -11.78
N ASP A 55 6.41 -0.63 -10.44
CA ASP A 55 5.92 -1.87 -9.90
C ASP A 55 4.41 -1.95 -10.20
N TRP A 56 3.87 -3.14 -10.02
CA TRP A 56 2.47 -3.42 -10.22
C TRP A 56 1.50 -2.42 -9.56
N HIS A 57 1.75 -2.04 -8.30
CA HIS A 57 0.89 -1.09 -7.60
C HIS A 57 1.06 0.33 -8.12
N GLY A 58 2.26 0.78 -8.37
CA GLY A 58 2.54 2.11 -8.90
C GLY A 58 1.96 2.32 -10.28
N PHE A 59 2.01 1.29 -11.11
CA PHE A 59 1.38 1.31 -12.42
C PHE A 59 -0.14 1.50 -12.31
N LEU A 60 -0.82 0.72 -11.46
CA LEU A 60 -2.26 0.88 -11.25
C LEU A 60 -2.59 2.27 -10.71
N HIS A 61 -1.86 2.71 -9.67
CA HIS A 61 -2.10 4.02 -9.06
C HIS A 61 -1.87 5.17 -10.05
N ALA A 62 -0.78 5.15 -10.82
CA ALA A 62 -0.51 6.17 -11.82
C ALA A 62 -1.56 6.18 -12.95
N SER A 63 -2.01 5.01 -13.39
CA SER A 63 -3.03 4.91 -14.42
C SER A 63 -4.39 5.42 -13.96
N ILE A 64 -4.78 5.20 -12.70
CA ILE A 64 -6.00 5.78 -12.11
C ILE A 64 -5.90 7.32 -12.07
N VAL A 65 -4.75 7.86 -11.66
CA VAL A 65 -4.51 9.31 -11.67
C VAL A 65 -4.74 9.88 -13.05
N TYR A 66 -4.21 9.25 -14.11
CA TYR A 66 -4.44 9.73 -15.47
C TYR A 66 -5.89 9.61 -15.95
N GLN A 67 -6.65 8.60 -15.49
CA GLN A 67 -8.09 8.55 -15.79
C GLN A 67 -8.83 9.76 -15.19
N ILE A 68 -8.49 10.14 -13.96
CA ILE A 68 -9.07 11.32 -13.29
C ILE A 68 -8.68 12.60 -14.03
N ILE A 69 -7.42 12.78 -14.42
CA ILE A 69 -6.94 13.94 -15.19
C ILE A 69 -7.66 14.04 -16.54
N ASN A 70 -7.97 12.92 -17.15
CA ASN A 70 -8.72 12.86 -18.40
C ASN A 70 -10.23 13.14 -18.24
N GLY A 71 -10.68 13.50 -17.02
CA GLY A 71 -12.07 13.88 -16.74
C GLY A 71 -12.98 12.75 -16.32
N SER A 72 -12.47 11.53 -16.12
CA SER A 72 -13.29 10.40 -15.64
C SER A 72 -13.41 10.45 -14.11
N ILE A 73 -14.52 10.95 -13.59
CA ILE A 73 -14.85 10.98 -12.16
C ILE A 73 -16.28 10.48 -11.98
N PRO A 74 -16.52 9.33 -11.36
CA PRO A 74 -15.54 8.34 -10.88
C PRO A 74 -14.67 7.76 -12.00
N PRO A 75 -13.43 7.35 -11.71
CA PRO A 75 -12.53 6.85 -12.74
C PRO A 75 -13.00 5.51 -13.31
N ASN A 76 -12.81 5.36 -14.61
CA ASN A 76 -12.95 4.07 -15.28
C ASN A 76 -11.76 3.16 -14.97
N ASN A 77 -11.94 1.86 -15.15
CA ASN A 77 -10.84 0.92 -15.01
C ASN A 77 -9.82 1.10 -16.16
N PRO A 78 -8.57 1.46 -15.87
CA PRO A 78 -7.58 1.74 -16.91
C PRO A 78 -7.17 0.52 -17.73
N ILE A 79 -7.38 -0.70 -17.20
CA ILE A 79 -7.01 -1.96 -17.85
C ILE A 79 -8.22 -2.82 -18.25
N LEU A 80 -9.43 -2.29 -18.08
CA LEU A 80 -10.68 -2.89 -18.54
C LEU A 80 -11.64 -1.78 -18.96
N ALA A 81 -11.38 -1.21 -20.12
CA ALA A 81 -12.03 0.01 -20.59
C ALA A 81 -13.55 -0.06 -20.59
N GLY A 82 -14.21 1.02 -20.18
CA GLY A 82 -15.66 1.11 -20.11
C GLY A 82 -16.30 0.40 -18.92
N GLU A 83 -15.51 -0.26 -18.07
CA GLU A 83 -15.97 -0.79 -16.79
C GLU A 83 -15.63 0.18 -15.65
N PRO A 84 -16.51 0.33 -14.64
CA PRO A 84 -16.23 1.20 -13.50
C PRO A 84 -15.04 0.67 -12.70
N LEU A 85 -14.25 1.56 -12.12
CA LEU A 85 -13.17 1.16 -11.23
C LEU A 85 -13.72 0.69 -9.88
N LEU A 86 -13.55 -0.59 -9.56
CA LEU A 86 -13.92 -1.18 -8.27
C LEU A 86 -12.72 -1.19 -7.29
N TYR A 87 -12.13 -0.04 -7.08
CA TYR A 87 -10.95 0.16 -6.25
C TYR A 87 -11.02 1.52 -5.52
N PRO A 88 -10.50 1.66 -4.30
CA PRO A 88 -10.46 2.95 -3.62
C PRO A 88 -9.62 3.98 -4.40
N TRP A 89 -10.27 5.03 -4.87
CA TRP A 89 -9.63 6.05 -5.72
C TRP A 89 -9.56 7.45 -5.10
N GLY A 90 -10.10 7.65 -3.90
CA GLY A 90 -10.15 8.97 -3.27
C GLY A 90 -8.79 9.65 -3.14
N SER A 91 -7.73 8.91 -2.75
CA SER A 91 -6.36 9.44 -2.67
C SER A 91 -5.79 9.83 -4.04
N HIS A 92 -6.23 9.18 -5.11
CA HIS A 92 -5.79 9.49 -6.48
C HIS A 92 -6.36 10.83 -6.97
N LEU A 93 -7.51 11.25 -6.45
CA LEU A 93 -8.07 12.57 -6.74
C LEU A 93 -7.14 13.68 -6.21
N LEU A 94 -6.63 13.54 -4.98
CA LEU A 94 -5.63 14.47 -4.43
C LEU A 94 -4.35 14.48 -5.29
N VAL A 95 -3.85 13.30 -5.65
CA VAL A 95 -2.65 13.19 -6.51
C VAL A 95 -2.89 13.79 -7.88
N ALA A 96 -4.04 13.51 -8.51
CA ALA A 96 -4.41 14.08 -9.81
C ALA A 96 -4.45 15.61 -9.79
N SER A 97 -5.00 16.19 -8.72
CA SER A 97 -5.03 17.65 -8.52
C SER A 97 -3.62 18.24 -8.43
N ILE A 98 -2.72 17.59 -7.68
CA ILE A 98 -1.33 18.05 -7.54
C ILE A 98 -0.55 17.86 -8.86
N VAL A 99 -0.74 16.73 -9.54
CA VAL A 99 -0.13 16.47 -10.86
C VAL A 99 -0.55 17.54 -11.88
N SER A 100 -1.84 17.87 -11.91
CA SER A 100 -2.37 18.89 -12.82
C SER A 100 -1.87 20.29 -12.49
N LEU A 101 -1.73 20.62 -11.19
CA LEU A 101 -1.29 21.93 -10.74
C LEU A 101 0.22 22.12 -10.96
N LEU A 102 1.03 21.11 -10.63
CA LEU A 102 2.50 21.22 -10.64
C LEU A 102 3.14 20.65 -11.90
N HIS A 103 2.35 20.05 -12.80
CA HIS A 103 2.82 19.37 -14.02
C HIS A 103 3.90 18.29 -13.77
N LEU A 104 3.90 17.69 -12.57
CA LEU A 104 4.79 16.61 -12.19
C LEU A 104 4.22 15.25 -12.62
N SER A 105 5.07 14.22 -12.67
CA SER A 105 4.59 12.86 -12.88
C SER A 105 3.83 12.35 -11.64
N PRO A 106 2.82 11.47 -11.79
CA PRO A 106 2.16 10.84 -10.64
C PRO A 106 3.14 10.21 -9.65
N ALA A 107 4.20 9.65 -10.17
CA ALA A 107 5.30 9.07 -9.43
C ALA A 107 5.99 10.02 -8.47
N THR A 108 6.41 11.14 -9.03
CA THR A 108 7.07 12.19 -8.25
C THR A 108 6.14 12.69 -7.15
N VAL A 109 4.86 12.88 -7.47
CA VAL A 109 3.87 13.33 -6.50
C VAL A 109 3.65 12.29 -5.40
N PHE A 110 3.55 11.00 -5.73
CA PHE A 110 3.47 9.93 -4.72
C PHE A 110 4.71 9.93 -3.82
N ALA A 111 5.91 10.04 -4.38
CA ALA A 111 7.15 10.08 -3.59
C ALA A 111 7.18 11.27 -2.62
N LEU A 112 6.84 12.47 -3.09
CA LEU A 112 6.78 13.67 -2.26
C LEU A 112 5.73 13.54 -1.14
N LEU A 113 4.54 13.06 -1.45
CA LEU A 113 3.49 12.85 -0.45
C LEU A 113 3.91 11.80 0.59
N ASN A 114 4.57 10.72 0.17
CA ASN A 114 5.06 9.70 1.09
C ASN A 114 6.11 10.25 2.06
N LEU A 115 7.02 11.10 1.60
CA LEU A 115 7.98 11.80 2.46
C LEU A 115 7.28 12.73 3.45
N CYS A 116 6.31 13.52 2.98
CA CYS A 116 5.51 14.40 3.85
C CYS A 116 4.71 13.61 4.89
N PHE A 117 4.05 12.54 4.49
CA PHE A 117 3.25 11.72 5.39
C PHE A 117 4.11 11.00 6.42
N LEU A 118 5.30 10.54 6.05
CA LEU A 118 6.26 9.97 6.99
C LEU A 118 6.70 11.01 8.02
N ALA A 119 7.09 12.20 7.59
CA ALA A 119 7.49 13.27 8.48
C ALA A 119 6.39 13.66 9.48
N LEU A 120 5.16 13.86 8.97
CA LEU A 120 4.01 14.20 9.81
C LEU A 120 3.65 13.07 10.78
N THR A 121 3.76 11.81 10.34
CA THR A 121 3.50 10.65 11.19
C THR A 121 4.53 10.56 12.33
N LEU A 122 5.82 10.75 12.03
CA LEU A 122 6.89 10.77 13.04
C LEU A 122 6.66 11.88 14.09
N ILE A 123 6.30 13.08 13.64
CA ILE A 123 5.98 14.20 14.53
C ILE A 123 4.78 13.87 15.42
N LEU A 124 3.75 13.30 14.83
CA LEU A 124 2.50 12.99 15.55
C LEU A 124 2.70 11.88 16.57
N VAL A 125 3.43 10.83 16.22
CA VAL A 125 3.79 9.75 17.16
C VAL A 125 4.66 10.27 18.30
N PHE A 126 5.63 11.14 17.99
CA PHE A 126 6.42 11.82 19.02
C PHE A 126 5.51 12.58 20.00
N LYS A 127 4.54 13.35 19.49
CA LYS A 127 3.58 14.10 20.33
C LYS A 127 2.67 13.17 21.14
N ILE A 128 2.20 12.06 20.57
CA ILE A 128 1.41 11.05 21.28
C ILE A 128 2.21 10.51 22.47
N SER A 129 3.44 10.10 22.26
CA SER A 129 4.27 9.55 23.32
C SER A 129 4.65 10.59 24.38
N LEU A 130 4.90 11.84 23.95
CA LEU A 130 5.15 12.95 24.87
C LEU A 130 3.92 13.20 25.77
N PHE A 131 2.72 13.08 25.22
CA PHE A 131 1.46 13.16 25.97
C PHE A 131 1.31 12.01 26.97
N LEU A 132 1.69 10.78 26.56
CA LEU A 132 1.58 9.58 27.39
C LEU A 132 2.57 9.56 28.56
N TYR A 133 3.82 9.94 28.31
CA TYR A 133 4.94 9.69 29.23
C TYR A 133 5.61 10.96 29.72
N SER A 134 5.28 12.14 29.19
CA SER A 134 5.92 13.44 29.48
C SER A 134 7.44 13.41 29.38
N ASP A 135 7.96 12.53 28.49
CA ASP A 135 9.39 12.27 28.32
C ASP A 135 9.78 12.35 26.83
N ARG A 136 10.71 13.24 26.51
CA ARG A 136 11.20 13.45 25.14
C ARG A 136 11.89 12.20 24.58
N VAL A 137 12.67 11.53 25.40
CA VAL A 137 13.42 10.34 24.95
C VAL A 137 12.45 9.21 24.62
N ALA A 138 11.42 9.01 25.45
CA ALA A 138 10.33 8.10 25.12
C ALA A 138 9.63 8.49 23.81
N GLY A 139 9.42 9.80 23.57
CA GLY A 139 8.86 10.30 22.31
C GLY A 139 9.67 9.92 21.07
N LEU A 140 10.99 10.08 21.16
CA LEU A 140 11.90 9.68 20.07
C LEU A 140 11.90 8.17 19.85
N PHE A 141 11.92 7.36 20.92
CA PHE A 141 11.80 5.90 20.80
C PHE A 141 10.46 5.49 20.23
N ALA A 142 9.35 6.13 20.61
CA ALA A 142 8.04 5.84 20.05
C ALA A 142 7.99 6.05 18.54
N ALA A 143 8.42 7.22 18.08
CA ALA A 143 8.46 7.55 16.68
C ALA A 143 9.37 6.59 15.89
N PHE A 144 10.50 6.21 16.48
CA PHE A 144 11.41 5.25 15.88
C PHE A 144 10.83 3.83 15.83
N MET A 145 10.37 3.30 16.96
CA MET A 145 9.88 1.93 17.06
C MET A 145 8.59 1.69 16.26
N SER A 146 7.69 2.65 16.21
CA SER A 146 6.43 2.50 15.47
C SER A 146 6.62 2.44 13.95
N ILE A 147 7.66 3.06 13.43
CA ILE A 147 7.92 3.11 11.98
C ILE A 147 8.98 2.09 11.55
N PHE A 148 10.04 1.91 12.34
CA PHE A 148 11.21 1.14 11.93
C PHE A 148 11.36 -0.21 12.64
N GLY A 149 10.85 -0.38 13.85
CA GLY A 149 11.44 -1.26 14.84
C GLY A 149 10.67 -2.50 15.30
N ILE A 150 9.45 -2.80 14.86
CA ILE A 150 8.71 -3.92 15.48
C ILE A 150 8.57 -5.17 14.60
N THR A 151 9.09 -5.19 13.43
CA THR A 151 8.98 -6.38 12.59
C THR A 151 10.25 -7.23 12.64
N PHE A 152 10.17 -8.37 13.30
CA PHE A 152 11.30 -9.30 13.41
C PHE A 152 11.38 -10.31 12.25
N VAL A 153 10.29 -10.46 11.49
CA VAL A 153 10.19 -11.46 10.43
C VAL A 153 10.14 -10.78 9.08
N HIS A 154 11.30 -10.62 8.46
CA HIS A 154 11.40 -10.17 7.08
C HIS A 154 12.33 -11.06 6.28
N ARG A 155 12.22 -11.03 4.93
CA ARG A 155 13.14 -11.72 4.02
C ARG A 155 14.58 -11.40 4.39
N GLY A 156 15.34 -12.41 4.69
CA GLY A 156 16.74 -12.30 5.06
C GLY A 156 17.22 -13.60 5.69
N PRO A 157 18.45 -13.64 6.21
CA PRO A 157 19.02 -14.87 6.80
C PRO A 157 18.16 -15.43 7.95
N PHE A 158 17.40 -14.59 8.65
CA PHE A 158 16.42 -15.05 9.66
C PHE A 158 15.21 -15.73 9.04
N ALA A 159 14.68 -15.21 7.93
CA ALA A 159 13.56 -15.83 7.22
C ALA A 159 13.97 -17.18 6.60
N GLU A 160 15.20 -17.29 6.09
CA GLU A 160 15.75 -18.56 5.62
C GLU A 160 15.97 -19.55 6.76
N GLY A 161 16.44 -19.09 7.93
CA GLY A 161 16.57 -19.90 9.13
C GLY A 161 15.20 -20.42 9.62
N LEU A 162 14.20 -19.55 9.67
CA LEU A 162 12.83 -19.92 10.01
C LEU A 162 12.19 -20.83 8.96
N ASN A 163 12.46 -20.65 7.68
CA ASN A 163 12.03 -21.55 6.61
C ASN A 163 12.66 -22.96 6.73
N LYS A 164 13.89 -23.05 7.23
CA LYS A 164 14.52 -24.35 7.55
C LYS A 164 13.86 -25.03 8.74
N ILE A 165 13.46 -24.26 9.76
CA ILE A 165 12.67 -24.78 10.90
C ILE A 165 11.30 -25.26 10.43
N ASN A 166 10.68 -24.60 9.47
CA ASN A 166 9.45 -25.03 8.81
C ASN A 166 9.52 -26.38 8.15
N PHE A 167 10.63 -26.66 7.52
CA PHE A 167 10.85 -27.97 6.92
C PHE A 167 10.81 -29.09 7.98
N LEU A 168 11.33 -28.82 9.19
CA LEU A 168 11.29 -29.76 10.31
C LEU A 168 9.89 -29.98 10.88
N VAL A 169 9.00 -28.98 10.78
CA VAL A 169 7.65 -29.05 11.37
C VAL A 169 6.59 -29.46 10.34
N ASN A 170 6.98 -29.60 9.06
CA ASN A 170 6.10 -29.95 7.92
C ASN A 170 4.84 -29.07 7.81
N VAL A 171 4.92 -27.83 8.28
CA VAL A 171 3.81 -26.89 8.35
C VAL A 171 4.09 -25.79 7.35
N LYS A 172 3.24 -25.67 6.33
CA LYS A 172 3.17 -24.49 5.44
C LYS A 172 2.81 -23.19 6.22
N LEU A 173 3.15 -23.14 7.49
CA LEU A 173 2.92 -22.06 8.44
C LEU A 173 3.61 -20.77 8.03
N PHE A 174 4.70 -20.88 7.31
CA PHE A 174 5.59 -19.76 7.06
C PHE A 174 5.62 -19.29 5.60
N ARG A 175 4.55 -19.38 4.87
CA ARG A 175 4.30 -18.42 3.78
C ARG A 175 4.13 -16.99 4.34
N MET A 176 4.92 -16.71 5.36
CA MET A 176 5.03 -15.40 6.00
C MET A 176 5.81 -14.39 5.17
N ASP A 177 6.12 -14.75 3.95
CA ASP A 177 7.19 -14.15 3.20
C ASP A 177 6.97 -12.68 2.83
N ILE A 178 5.77 -12.13 2.96
CA ILE A 178 5.50 -10.82 2.37
C ILE A 178 4.78 -9.86 3.35
N ARG A 179 4.22 -10.35 4.46
CA ARG A 179 3.17 -9.59 5.14
C ARG A 179 3.60 -8.90 6.43
N ALA A 180 4.67 -9.34 7.05
CA ALA A 180 5.27 -8.71 8.23
C ALA A 180 6.41 -7.74 7.86
N THR A 181 6.19 -6.91 6.85
CA THR A 181 7.17 -5.88 6.47
C THR A 181 7.15 -4.73 7.47
N PRO A 182 8.31 -4.08 7.75
CA PRO A 182 8.36 -2.90 8.60
C PRO A 182 7.36 -1.83 8.15
N VAL A 183 6.79 -1.08 9.09
CA VAL A 183 5.81 -0.04 8.76
C VAL A 183 6.35 0.95 7.72
N ILE A 184 7.66 1.28 7.78
CA ILE A 184 8.31 2.13 6.78
C ILE A 184 8.18 1.61 5.36
N SER A 185 8.09 0.30 5.15
CA SER A 185 7.91 -0.26 3.81
C SER A 185 6.64 0.23 3.15
N LYS A 186 5.64 0.63 3.93
CA LYS A 186 4.39 1.19 3.43
C LYS A 186 4.55 2.62 2.95
N PHE A 187 5.50 3.37 3.52
CA PHE A 187 5.88 4.71 3.03
C PHE A 187 6.78 4.64 1.80
N ALA A 188 7.38 3.49 1.56
CA ALA A 188 8.19 3.24 0.39
C ALA A 188 7.40 2.72 -0.81
N SER A 189 6.12 2.40 -0.64
CA SER A 189 5.29 1.89 -1.74
C SER A 189 4.90 3.01 -2.71
N SER A 190 4.62 2.63 -3.94
CA SER A 190 4.33 3.51 -5.07
C SER A 190 2.99 4.23 -5.01
N GLY A 191 2.17 3.98 -4.00
CA GLY A 191 0.90 4.67 -3.79
C GLY A 191 0.87 5.35 -2.42
N ALA A 192 0.15 6.47 -2.31
CA ALA A 192 0.04 7.23 -1.06
C ALA A 192 -1.07 6.76 -0.11
N ASN A 193 -1.81 5.72 -0.46
CA ASN A 193 -3.03 5.34 0.26
C ASN A 193 -2.77 4.82 1.68
N ASN A 194 -1.87 3.83 1.81
CA ASN A 194 -1.49 3.27 3.11
C ASN A 194 -0.91 4.31 4.06
N GLN A 195 -0.01 5.12 3.53
CA GLN A 195 0.72 6.15 4.25
C GLN A 195 -0.22 7.19 4.80
N PHE A 196 -1.16 7.62 3.96
CA PHE A 196 -2.21 8.54 4.38
C PHE A 196 -3.12 7.92 5.45
N GLY A 197 -3.47 6.66 5.28
CA GLY A 197 -4.23 5.89 6.27
C GLY A 197 -3.51 5.80 7.62
N ILE A 198 -2.19 5.54 7.65
CA ILE A 198 -1.39 5.49 8.89
C ILE A 198 -1.33 6.86 9.57
N LEU A 199 -1.11 7.94 8.81
CA LEU A 199 -1.11 9.31 9.33
C LEU A 199 -2.45 9.66 9.98
N LEU A 200 -3.56 9.39 9.29
CA LEU A 200 -4.91 9.66 9.81
C LEU A 200 -5.24 8.78 11.01
N PHE A 201 -4.76 7.54 11.06
CA PHE A 201 -4.92 6.67 12.22
C PHE A 201 -4.13 7.19 13.43
N ALA A 202 -2.91 7.70 13.22
CA ALA A 202 -2.14 8.35 14.28
C ALA A 202 -2.86 9.60 14.80
N LEU A 203 -3.44 10.40 13.90
CA LEU A 203 -4.23 11.58 14.24
C LEU A 203 -5.49 11.22 15.05
N PHE A 204 -6.14 10.12 14.68
CA PHE A 204 -7.25 9.55 15.42
C PHE A 204 -6.84 9.13 16.84
N ILE A 205 -5.71 8.40 17.00
CA ILE A 205 -5.18 8.03 18.33
C ILE A 205 -4.92 9.28 19.18
N TYR A 206 -4.23 10.27 18.62
CA TYR A 206 -3.94 11.53 19.30
C TYR A 206 -5.21 12.21 19.82
N SER A 207 -6.23 12.25 18.98
CA SER A 207 -7.50 12.91 19.32
C SER A 207 -8.30 12.16 20.38
N ILE A 208 -8.37 10.82 20.30
CA ILE A 208 -9.04 10.00 21.33
C ILE A 208 -8.37 10.17 22.70
N LEU A 209 -7.04 10.18 22.75
CA LEU A 209 -6.31 10.41 23.98
C LEU A 209 -6.68 11.76 24.60
N HIS A 210 -6.73 12.82 23.80
CA HIS A 210 -7.14 14.15 24.29
C HIS A 210 -8.61 14.21 24.73
N ILE A 211 -9.52 13.55 24.00
CA ILE A 211 -10.94 13.49 24.38
C ILE A 211 -11.14 12.88 25.75
N PHE A 212 -10.47 11.78 26.02
CA PHE A 212 -10.73 11.04 27.25
C PHE A 212 -9.84 11.43 28.43
N CYS A 213 -8.64 11.94 28.20
CA CYS A 213 -7.71 12.27 29.28
C CYS A 213 -7.83 13.70 29.80
N HIS A 214 -8.45 14.62 29.06
CA HIS A 214 -8.68 15.99 29.54
C HIS A 214 -10.08 16.16 30.16
N VAL A 215 -10.18 16.90 31.26
CA VAL A 215 -11.47 17.25 31.89
C VAL A 215 -12.34 18.05 30.93
N LYS A 216 -11.78 19.15 30.41
CA LYS A 216 -12.42 19.99 29.39
C LYS A 216 -11.87 19.64 28.01
N VAL A 217 -12.73 19.13 27.13
CA VAL A 217 -12.35 18.72 25.78
C VAL A 217 -12.60 19.84 24.80
N GLY A 218 -11.56 20.25 24.09
CA GLY A 218 -11.73 21.21 22.98
C GLY A 218 -12.48 20.56 21.81
N LYS A 219 -13.43 21.29 21.23
CA LYS A 219 -14.22 20.85 20.05
C LYS A 219 -13.33 20.40 18.90
N ILE A 220 -12.11 20.94 18.80
CA ILE A 220 -11.12 20.61 17.78
C ILE A 220 -10.79 19.11 17.75
N TYR A 221 -10.74 18.40 18.89
CA TYR A 221 -10.43 17.00 18.91
C TYR A 221 -11.55 16.12 18.35
N TYR A 222 -12.82 16.49 18.61
CA TYR A 222 -13.97 15.84 17.96
C TYR A 222 -13.97 16.08 16.45
N PHE A 223 -13.72 17.32 16.03
CA PHE A 223 -13.57 17.64 14.62
C PHE A 223 -12.42 16.85 13.97
N THR A 224 -11.31 16.69 14.68
CA THR A 224 -10.17 15.91 14.19
C THR A 224 -10.51 14.41 14.07
N VAL A 225 -11.29 13.84 15.00
CA VAL A 225 -11.82 12.48 14.84
C VAL A 225 -12.73 12.38 13.62
N PHE A 226 -13.64 13.33 13.44
CA PHE A 226 -14.50 13.38 12.27
C PHE A 226 -13.69 13.41 10.96
N ILE A 227 -12.73 14.32 10.84
CA ILE A 227 -11.88 14.44 9.64
C ILE A 227 -10.99 13.19 9.44
N SER A 228 -10.43 12.62 10.50
CA SER A 228 -9.61 11.40 10.41
C SER A 228 -10.45 10.22 9.91
N SER A 229 -11.65 10.04 10.44
CA SER A 229 -12.56 8.95 10.05
C SER A 229 -13.08 9.14 8.64
N LEU A 230 -13.49 10.37 8.28
CA LEU A 230 -13.91 10.74 6.93
C LEU A 230 -12.77 10.50 5.92
N GLY A 231 -11.58 11.01 6.23
CA GLY A 231 -10.40 10.87 5.40
C GLY A 231 -9.99 9.40 5.22
N ILE A 232 -10.00 8.60 6.28
CA ILE A 232 -9.74 7.16 6.19
C ILE A 232 -10.79 6.49 5.30
N GLY A 233 -12.07 6.77 5.52
CA GLY A 233 -13.13 6.18 4.71
C GLY A 233 -13.04 6.55 3.23
N PHE A 234 -12.56 7.73 2.91
CA PHE A 234 -12.39 8.19 1.53
C PHE A 234 -11.05 7.76 0.90
N PHE A 235 -9.93 7.94 1.61
CA PHE A 235 -8.61 7.68 1.04
C PHE A 235 -8.16 6.23 1.21
N TYR A 236 -8.49 5.60 2.35
CA TYR A 236 -8.08 4.24 2.66
C TYR A 236 -9.11 3.45 3.48
N PRO A 237 -10.28 3.13 2.90
CA PRO A 237 -11.44 2.57 3.61
C PRO A 237 -11.16 1.26 4.35
N ILE A 238 -10.08 0.54 4.02
CA ILE A 238 -9.67 -0.69 4.70
C ILE A 238 -9.40 -0.47 6.21
N TYR A 239 -9.03 0.75 6.63
CA TYR A 239 -8.80 1.07 8.04
C TYR A 239 -10.07 1.52 8.78
N LEU A 240 -11.16 1.79 8.10
CA LEU A 240 -12.41 2.24 8.72
C LEU A 240 -12.96 1.26 9.76
N PRO A 241 -12.99 -0.08 9.52
CA PRO A 241 -13.36 -1.05 10.54
C PRO A 241 -12.47 -1.01 11.78
N ALA A 242 -11.16 -0.75 11.61
CA ALA A 242 -10.24 -0.64 12.75
C ALA A 242 -10.53 0.58 13.63
N ILE A 243 -10.87 1.73 13.02
CA ILE A 243 -11.32 2.91 13.76
C ILE A 243 -12.61 2.61 14.53
N ALA A 244 -13.61 2.05 13.87
CA ALA A 244 -14.88 1.74 14.49
C ALA A 244 -14.72 0.76 15.65
N ALA A 245 -14.01 -0.36 15.45
CA ALA A 245 -13.76 -1.36 16.49
C ALA A 245 -12.94 -0.80 17.65
N SER A 246 -11.86 -0.06 17.37
CA SER A 246 -11.04 0.57 18.41
C SER A 246 -11.83 1.61 19.21
N SER A 247 -12.67 2.39 18.55
CA SER A 247 -13.54 3.35 19.24
C SER A 247 -14.53 2.69 20.16
N LEU A 248 -15.23 1.65 19.68
CA LEU A 248 -16.18 0.89 20.49
C LEU A 248 -15.51 0.22 21.70
N ALA A 249 -14.34 -0.41 21.47
CA ALA A 249 -13.58 -1.03 22.55
C ALA A 249 -13.11 0.01 23.58
N CYS A 250 -12.58 1.16 23.15
CA CYS A 250 -12.20 2.25 24.05
C CYS A 250 -13.42 2.78 24.82
N CYS A 251 -14.55 3.02 24.15
CA CYS A 251 -15.78 3.45 24.79
C CYS A 251 -16.25 2.46 25.88
N ALA A 252 -16.23 1.17 25.58
CA ALA A 252 -16.60 0.12 26.53
C ALA A 252 -15.67 0.14 27.75
N VAL A 253 -14.36 0.10 27.55
CA VAL A 253 -13.36 0.11 28.63
C VAL A 253 -13.50 1.35 29.50
N ILE A 254 -13.68 2.53 28.88
CA ILE A 254 -13.84 3.80 29.60
C ILE A 254 -15.15 3.82 30.38
N TYR A 255 -16.24 3.33 29.77
CA TYR A 255 -17.52 3.25 30.45
C TYR A 255 -17.45 2.35 31.70
N PHE A 256 -16.80 1.18 31.62
CA PHE A 256 -16.61 0.29 32.76
C PHE A 256 -15.72 0.89 33.85
N GLN A 257 -14.73 1.72 33.51
CA GLN A 257 -13.82 2.32 34.47
C GLN A 257 -14.35 3.60 35.10
N GLN A 258 -15.01 4.47 34.32
CA GLN A 258 -15.36 5.84 34.69
C GLN A 258 -16.90 6.04 34.81
N GLY A 259 -17.66 5.03 34.41
CA GLY A 259 -19.10 5.07 34.48
C GLY A 259 -19.76 6.17 33.66
N ARG A 260 -20.88 6.67 34.15
CA ARG A 260 -21.69 7.68 33.43
C ARG A 260 -21.02 9.05 33.27
N LEU A 261 -19.96 9.33 34.01
CA LEU A 261 -19.24 10.62 33.94
C LEU A 261 -18.68 10.90 32.53
N PHE A 262 -18.35 9.86 31.77
CA PHE A 262 -17.79 9.97 30.42
C PHE A 262 -18.82 9.78 29.29
N LEU A 263 -20.10 9.58 29.62
CA LEU A 263 -21.13 9.26 28.62
C LEU A 263 -21.21 10.31 27.50
N ASN A 264 -21.16 11.60 27.83
CA ASN A 264 -21.20 12.67 26.82
C ASN A 264 -19.98 12.62 25.86
N LYS A 265 -18.79 12.26 26.38
CA LYS A 265 -17.59 12.10 25.54
C LYS A 265 -17.71 10.88 24.63
N ILE A 266 -18.26 9.78 25.14
CA ILE A 266 -18.53 8.56 24.37
C ILE A 266 -19.53 8.85 23.25
N LEU A 267 -20.67 9.48 23.58
CA LEU A 267 -21.68 9.83 22.59
C LEU A 267 -21.13 10.80 21.54
N GLY A 268 -20.35 11.79 21.94
CA GLY A 268 -19.68 12.72 21.04
C GLY A 268 -18.71 12.01 20.08
N LEU A 269 -17.91 11.05 20.57
CA LEU A 269 -17.01 10.25 19.75
C LEU A 269 -17.77 9.40 18.72
N ILE A 270 -18.80 8.68 19.17
CA ILE A 270 -19.64 7.84 18.30
C ILE A 270 -20.32 8.71 17.23
N ALA A 271 -20.90 9.83 17.64
CA ALA A 271 -21.54 10.76 16.71
C ALA A 271 -20.56 11.26 15.62
N CYS A 272 -19.33 11.62 15.98
CA CYS A 272 -18.32 12.05 15.01
C CYS A 272 -17.99 10.95 14.00
N ILE A 273 -17.87 9.70 14.44
CA ILE A 273 -17.58 8.57 13.55
C ILE A 273 -18.77 8.30 12.62
N VAL A 274 -19.98 8.22 13.17
CA VAL A 274 -21.18 7.98 12.37
C VAL A 274 -21.38 9.09 11.33
N LEU A 275 -21.30 10.35 11.76
CA LEU A 275 -21.43 11.51 10.86
C LEU A 275 -20.33 11.55 9.78
N SER A 276 -19.12 11.03 10.06
CA SER A 276 -18.05 10.97 9.06
C SER A 276 -18.30 9.91 7.98
N ILE A 277 -19.08 8.87 8.27
CA ILE A 277 -19.39 7.80 7.33
C ILE A 277 -20.48 8.20 6.34
N VAL A 278 -21.48 8.99 6.79
CA VAL A 278 -22.64 9.34 5.98
C VAL A 278 -22.27 9.96 4.61
N PRO A 279 -21.40 10.98 4.52
CA PRO A 279 -21.09 11.60 3.23
C PRO A 279 -20.29 10.70 2.28
N ILE A 280 -19.65 9.65 2.78
CA ILE A 280 -18.87 8.73 1.96
C ILE A 280 -19.63 7.43 1.61
N LEU A 281 -20.84 7.23 2.10
CA LEU A 281 -21.64 6.04 1.78
C LEU A 281 -21.82 5.80 0.27
N PRO A 282 -22.12 6.80 -0.57
CA PRO A 282 -22.23 6.59 -2.02
C PRO A 282 -20.91 6.10 -2.63
N TYR A 283 -19.78 6.66 -2.19
CA TYR A 283 -18.46 6.24 -2.61
C TYR A 283 -18.13 4.80 -2.16
N LEU A 284 -18.38 4.48 -0.89
CA LEU A 284 -18.18 3.12 -0.37
C LEU A 284 -19.06 2.11 -1.10
N HIS A 285 -20.31 2.46 -1.36
CA HIS A 285 -21.21 1.64 -2.16
C HIS A 285 -20.64 1.38 -3.55
N GLN A 286 -20.19 2.41 -4.26
CA GLN A 286 -19.60 2.28 -5.59
C GLN A 286 -18.42 1.32 -5.63
N ILE A 287 -17.47 1.42 -4.70
CA ILE A 287 -16.27 0.56 -4.68
C ILE A 287 -16.54 -0.87 -4.20
N THR A 288 -17.71 -1.15 -3.60
CA THR A 288 -18.09 -2.45 -3.06
C THR A 288 -19.16 -3.18 -3.86
N THR A 289 -19.82 -2.53 -4.80
CA THR A 289 -20.94 -3.12 -5.60
C THR A 289 -20.50 -4.12 -6.66
N GLY A 290 -19.22 -4.37 -6.82
CA GLY A 290 -18.73 -5.45 -7.67
C GLY A 290 -19.33 -6.80 -7.28
N LYS A 291 -19.77 -7.59 -8.27
CA LYS A 291 -20.38 -8.93 -8.07
C LYS A 291 -19.48 -9.93 -7.33
N VAL A 292 -18.23 -9.60 -7.11
CA VAL A 292 -17.29 -10.46 -6.38
C VAL A 292 -17.03 -9.85 -5.02
N GLN A 293 -17.40 -10.57 -4.00
CA GLN A 293 -17.16 -10.27 -2.58
C GLN A 293 -15.67 -10.25 -2.19
N THR A 294 -14.79 -9.88 -3.11
CA THR A 294 -13.33 -9.93 -2.93
C THR A 294 -12.83 -8.93 -1.89
N ALA A 295 -13.57 -7.85 -1.68
CA ALA A 295 -13.31 -6.88 -0.62
C ALA A 295 -14.06 -7.17 0.69
N ALA A 296 -14.90 -8.22 0.73
CA ALA A 296 -15.63 -8.58 1.91
C ALA A 296 -14.67 -9.08 3.00
N ILE A 297 -14.53 -8.28 4.05
CA ILE A 297 -13.86 -8.70 5.27
C ILE A 297 -14.86 -9.52 6.06
N THR A 298 -14.54 -10.78 6.32
CA THR A 298 -15.40 -11.70 7.06
C THR A 298 -14.73 -12.17 8.34
N LEU A 299 -15.54 -12.57 9.32
CA LEU A 299 -15.03 -13.18 10.54
C LEU A 299 -14.62 -14.63 10.29
N ALA A 300 -13.41 -14.98 10.67
CA ALA A 300 -12.82 -16.32 10.48
C ALA A 300 -12.97 -17.22 11.72
N LEU A 301 -13.98 -17.01 12.56
CA LEU A 301 -14.14 -17.69 13.86
C LEU A 301 -14.08 -19.23 13.77
N PHE A 302 -14.48 -19.81 12.65
CA PHE A 302 -14.51 -21.26 12.47
C PHE A 302 -13.36 -21.80 11.60
N LYS A 303 -12.45 -20.95 11.13
CA LYS A 303 -11.29 -21.36 10.32
C LYS A 303 -10.08 -21.63 11.22
N LYS A 304 -10.05 -22.78 11.90
CA LYS A 304 -9.00 -23.14 12.88
C LYS A 304 -7.58 -22.93 12.38
N GLN A 305 -7.27 -23.36 11.15
CA GLN A 305 -5.94 -23.19 10.55
C GLN A 305 -5.59 -21.71 10.34
N HIS A 306 -6.54 -20.88 9.92
CA HIS A 306 -6.34 -19.44 9.78
C HIS A 306 -6.04 -18.80 11.13
N LEU A 307 -6.88 -19.06 12.14
CA LEU A 307 -6.71 -18.51 13.48
C LEU A 307 -5.36 -18.89 14.09
N PHE A 308 -4.96 -20.16 13.97
CA PHE A 308 -3.66 -20.61 14.45
C PHE A 308 -2.51 -19.89 13.74
N THR A 309 -2.54 -19.84 12.41
CA THR A 309 -1.50 -19.19 11.61
C THR A 309 -1.37 -17.71 11.94
N GLN A 310 -2.47 -16.98 12.02
CA GLN A 310 -2.45 -15.55 12.28
C GLN A 310 -2.02 -15.24 13.73
N SER A 311 -2.51 -16.02 14.72
CA SER A 311 -2.10 -15.88 16.12
C SER A 311 -0.60 -16.16 16.29
N PHE A 312 -0.11 -17.23 15.68
CA PHE A 312 1.30 -17.60 15.74
C PHE A 312 2.19 -16.56 15.06
N THR A 313 1.79 -16.07 13.87
CA THR A 313 2.49 -15.00 13.16
C THR A 313 2.58 -13.74 14.00
N TYR A 314 1.45 -13.33 14.59
CA TYR A 314 1.42 -12.17 15.48
C TYR A 314 2.38 -12.35 16.65
N PHE A 315 2.25 -13.47 17.36
CA PHE A 315 3.06 -13.76 18.55
C PHE A 315 4.56 -13.73 18.23
N ILE A 316 5.00 -14.45 17.18
CA ILE A 316 6.41 -14.46 16.77
C ILE A 316 6.89 -13.04 16.39
N THR A 317 6.07 -12.27 15.69
CA THR A 317 6.43 -10.90 15.27
C THR A 317 6.63 -9.98 16.46
N VAL A 318 5.79 -10.07 17.48
CA VAL A 318 5.84 -9.18 18.66
C VAL A 318 6.65 -9.75 19.81
N LEU A 319 7.02 -11.03 19.77
CA LEU A 319 7.71 -11.73 20.84
C LEU A 319 8.94 -10.99 21.40
N PRO A 320 9.85 -10.43 20.56
CA PRO A 320 11.00 -9.72 21.09
C PRO A 320 10.61 -8.48 21.91
N VAL A 321 9.57 -7.76 21.50
CA VAL A 321 9.04 -6.61 22.24
C VAL A 321 8.34 -7.08 23.51
N LEU A 322 7.57 -8.18 23.46
CA LEU A 322 6.93 -8.74 24.63
C LEU A 322 7.96 -9.20 25.68
N ILE A 323 9.08 -9.80 25.25
CA ILE A 323 10.17 -10.16 26.16
C ILE A 323 10.72 -8.92 26.88
N ILE A 324 10.93 -7.81 26.17
CA ILE A 324 11.42 -6.56 26.76
C ILE A 324 10.38 -5.98 27.72
N ILE A 325 9.10 -5.96 27.34
CA ILE A 325 8.01 -5.50 28.19
C ILE A 325 7.92 -6.36 29.46
N PHE A 326 8.01 -7.68 29.31
CA PHE A 326 7.98 -8.60 30.44
C PHE A 326 9.22 -8.43 31.34
N TRP A 327 10.40 -8.24 30.77
CA TRP A 327 11.61 -7.93 31.54
C TRP A 327 11.43 -6.65 32.37
N LYS A 328 10.73 -5.65 31.83
CA LYS A 328 10.40 -4.38 32.50
C LYS A 328 9.03 -4.42 33.22
N ARG A 329 8.53 -5.62 33.59
CA ARG A 329 7.19 -5.80 34.19
C ARG A 329 6.92 -4.93 35.42
N LYS A 330 7.94 -4.67 36.25
CA LYS A 330 7.78 -3.79 37.42
C LYS A 330 7.43 -2.36 36.99
N LEU A 331 8.08 -1.85 35.93
CA LEU A 331 7.79 -0.54 35.37
C LEU A 331 6.41 -0.53 34.71
N LEU A 332 6.06 -1.59 33.95
CA LEU A 332 4.74 -1.76 33.36
C LEU A 332 3.65 -1.75 34.43
N LEU A 333 3.80 -2.52 35.51
CA LEU A 333 2.86 -2.57 36.61
C LEU A 333 2.70 -1.20 37.28
N LYS A 334 3.79 -0.47 37.50
CA LYS A 334 3.75 0.91 38.02
C LYS A 334 2.95 1.84 37.11
N ILE A 335 3.12 1.75 35.79
CA ILE A 335 2.39 2.56 34.81
C ILE A 335 0.89 2.18 34.81
N LEU A 336 0.58 0.90 34.89
CA LEU A 336 -0.81 0.41 34.91
C LEU A 336 -1.53 0.72 36.23
N LEU A 337 -0.86 0.53 37.37
CA LEU A 337 -1.42 0.80 38.70
C LEU A 337 -1.66 2.29 38.95
N ASN A 338 -0.91 3.17 38.33
CA ASN A 338 -1.16 4.61 38.38
C ASN A 338 -2.41 5.06 37.60
N ALA A 339 -3.23 4.10 37.15
CA ALA A 339 -4.49 4.32 36.44
C ALA A 339 -4.40 5.34 35.30
N ASN A 340 -3.29 5.32 34.55
CA ASN A 340 -3.14 6.23 33.42
C ASN A 340 -4.08 5.83 32.27
N LEU A 341 -5.23 6.47 32.22
CA LEU A 341 -6.29 6.21 31.24
C LEU A 341 -5.75 6.22 29.80
N SER A 342 -4.77 7.07 29.52
CA SER A 342 -4.17 7.17 28.20
C SER A 342 -3.43 5.89 27.78
N VAL A 343 -2.76 5.25 28.72
CA VAL A 343 -2.06 3.96 28.47
C VAL A 343 -3.07 2.84 28.24
N ILE A 344 -4.15 2.82 29.02
CA ILE A 344 -5.22 1.83 28.86
C ILE A 344 -5.88 1.96 27.48
N ILE A 345 -6.18 3.18 27.04
CA ILE A 345 -6.71 3.44 25.69
C ILE A 345 -5.75 2.90 24.64
N LEU A 346 -4.46 3.18 24.76
CA LEU A 346 -3.46 2.72 23.79
C LEU A 346 -3.37 1.19 23.73
N ILE A 347 -3.35 0.52 24.88
CA ILE A 347 -3.39 -0.95 24.97
C ILE A 347 -4.66 -1.49 24.31
N THR A 348 -5.81 -0.88 24.59
CA THR A 348 -7.09 -1.28 23.97
C THR A 348 -7.01 -1.22 22.44
N ILE A 349 -6.40 -0.17 21.86
CA ILE A 349 -6.23 -0.06 20.42
C ILE A 349 -5.28 -1.13 19.89
N VAL A 350 -4.14 -1.40 20.57
CA VAL A 350 -3.20 -2.49 20.19
C VAL A 350 -3.94 -3.83 20.17
N VAL A 351 -4.65 -4.16 21.24
CA VAL A 351 -5.37 -5.44 21.37
C VAL A 351 -6.47 -5.54 20.30
N THR A 352 -7.26 -4.49 20.10
CA THR A 352 -8.35 -4.50 19.11
C THR A 352 -7.82 -4.72 17.71
N THR A 353 -6.78 -4.02 17.32
CA THR A 353 -6.18 -4.17 15.97
C THR A 353 -5.49 -5.53 15.80
N ALA A 354 -4.91 -6.10 16.87
CA ALA A 354 -4.36 -7.45 16.88
C ALA A 354 -5.47 -8.51 16.72
N LEU A 355 -6.57 -8.36 17.45
CA LEU A 355 -7.73 -9.26 17.33
C LEU A 355 -8.36 -9.18 15.93
N MET A 356 -8.41 -7.99 15.33
CA MET A 356 -8.87 -7.85 13.95
C MET A 356 -7.96 -8.59 12.97
N TRP A 357 -6.63 -8.54 13.14
CA TRP A 357 -5.69 -9.34 12.34
C TRP A 357 -5.96 -10.85 12.49
N ILE A 358 -6.19 -11.30 13.72
CA ILE A 358 -6.38 -12.73 14.02
C ILE A 358 -7.73 -13.24 13.50
N PHE A 359 -8.80 -12.49 13.73
CA PHE A 359 -10.17 -12.97 13.50
C PHE A 359 -10.78 -12.53 12.16
N MET A 360 -10.19 -11.55 11.48
CA MET A 360 -10.69 -11.13 10.16
C MET A 360 -9.99 -11.90 9.04
N THR A 361 -10.69 -12.16 7.97
CA THR A 361 -10.13 -12.72 6.74
C THR A 361 -10.75 -12.04 5.54
N SER A 362 -9.97 -11.91 4.48
CA SER A 362 -10.47 -11.44 3.19
C SER A 362 -9.95 -12.35 2.06
N PRO A 363 -10.70 -12.49 0.97
CA PRO A 363 -10.25 -13.25 -0.20
C PRO A 363 -8.94 -12.71 -0.80
N THR A 364 -8.69 -11.42 -0.65
CA THR A 364 -7.50 -10.73 -1.17
C THR A 364 -6.34 -10.67 -0.17
N GLY A 365 -6.54 -11.16 1.05
CA GLY A 365 -5.53 -11.17 2.10
C GLY A 365 -5.16 -9.77 2.60
N VAL A 366 -6.10 -8.81 2.58
CA VAL A 366 -5.84 -7.43 3.05
C VAL A 366 -5.82 -7.30 4.56
N GLU A 367 -6.19 -8.32 5.31
CA GLU A 367 -6.21 -8.35 6.78
C GLU A 367 -4.86 -8.02 7.42
N TYR A 368 -3.72 -8.26 6.73
CA TYR A 368 -2.40 -7.85 7.22
C TYR A 368 -2.28 -6.34 7.49
N LYS A 369 -3.20 -5.55 6.98
CA LYS A 369 -3.28 -4.10 7.26
C LYS A 369 -3.55 -3.83 8.74
N TYR A 370 -4.33 -4.69 9.40
CA TYR A 370 -4.60 -4.57 10.84
C TYR A 370 -3.36 -4.94 11.68
N LEU A 371 -2.56 -5.91 11.22
CA LEU A 371 -1.25 -6.20 11.82
C LEU A 371 -0.37 -4.94 11.81
N ILE A 372 -0.31 -4.22 10.68
CA ILE A 372 0.47 -2.98 10.58
C ILE A 372 0.02 -1.95 11.61
N LEU A 373 -1.29 -1.74 11.77
CA LEU A 373 -1.83 -0.81 12.77
C LEU A 373 -1.49 -1.24 14.20
N SER A 374 -1.57 -2.55 14.49
CA SER A 374 -1.21 -3.09 15.80
C SER A 374 0.27 -2.89 16.10
N LEU A 375 1.17 -3.22 15.15
CA LEU A 375 2.61 -3.02 15.30
C LEU A 375 2.98 -1.55 15.45
N PHE A 376 2.36 -0.67 14.67
CA PHE A 376 2.52 0.77 14.77
C PHE A 376 2.18 1.27 16.18
N THR A 377 1.03 0.86 16.72
CA THR A 377 0.55 1.28 18.03
C THR A 377 1.37 0.65 19.17
N LEU A 378 1.79 -0.62 19.00
CA LEU A 378 2.67 -1.31 19.94
C LEU A 378 4.05 -0.63 20.03
N GLY A 379 4.56 -0.06 18.94
CA GLY A 379 5.78 0.73 18.92
C GLY A 379 5.68 1.98 19.81
N ILE A 380 4.53 2.67 19.75
CA ILE A 380 4.27 3.80 20.64
C ILE A 380 4.23 3.32 22.10
N PHE A 381 3.49 2.24 22.36
CA PHE A 381 3.35 1.70 23.71
C PHE A 381 4.67 1.24 24.31
N SER A 382 5.51 0.51 23.57
CA SER A 382 6.76 -0.07 24.09
C SER A 382 7.88 0.96 24.34
N SER A 383 7.71 2.19 23.91
CA SER A 383 8.75 3.22 23.98
C SER A 383 9.26 3.53 25.39
N PHE A 384 8.41 3.37 26.41
CA PHE A 384 8.80 3.53 27.80
C PHE A 384 9.85 2.51 28.27
N CYS A 385 9.78 1.27 27.75
CA CYS A 385 10.76 0.24 28.02
C CYS A 385 12.12 0.57 27.43
N PHE A 386 12.14 1.04 26.17
CA PHE A 386 13.40 1.47 25.51
C PHE A 386 14.00 2.70 26.15
N ARG A 387 13.17 3.63 26.60
CA ARG A 387 13.62 4.80 27.38
C ARG A 387 14.30 4.37 28.69
N ASP A 388 13.71 3.43 29.42
CA ASP A 388 14.28 2.90 30.67
C ASP A 388 15.60 2.14 30.40
N LEU A 389 15.65 1.32 29.36
CA LEU A 389 16.87 0.63 28.92
C LEU A 389 17.96 1.64 28.53
N TYR A 390 17.62 2.69 27.80
CA TYR A 390 18.57 3.74 27.43
C TYR A 390 19.17 4.44 28.65
N SER A 391 18.37 4.70 29.68
CA SER A 391 18.82 5.37 30.89
C SER A 391 19.68 4.47 31.78
N ASN A 392 19.31 3.20 31.92
CA ASN A 392 19.89 2.29 32.90
C ASN A 392 20.85 1.26 32.29
N GLN A 393 20.71 0.91 31.02
CA GLN A 393 21.42 -0.19 30.35
C GLN A 393 21.71 0.15 28.89
N ARG A 394 22.43 1.23 28.63
CA ARG A 394 22.67 1.80 27.28
C ARG A 394 23.19 0.80 26.26
N ILE A 395 24.14 -0.07 26.65
CA ILE A 395 24.73 -1.05 25.75
C ILE A 395 23.67 -2.07 25.31
N ILE A 396 22.86 -2.56 26.25
CA ILE A 396 21.76 -3.49 25.94
C ILE A 396 20.73 -2.81 25.06
N CYS A 397 20.36 -1.57 25.36
CA CYS A 397 19.45 -0.81 24.51
C CYS A 397 20.00 -0.65 23.08
N PHE A 398 21.29 -0.36 22.93
CA PHE A 398 21.96 -0.27 21.63
C PHE A 398 21.90 -1.59 20.87
N ILE A 399 22.26 -2.71 21.51
CA ILE A 399 22.25 -4.04 20.88
C ILE A 399 20.82 -4.40 20.44
N LEU A 400 19.84 -4.26 21.32
CA LEU A 400 18.45 -4.59 21.01
C LEU A 400 17.92 -3.71 19.87
N LEU A 401 18.17 -2.42 19.90
CA LEU A 401 17.71 -1.51 18.86
C LEU A 401 18.35 -1.83 17.51
N SER A 402 19.66 -2.13 17.51
CA SER A 402 20.35 -2.58 16.29
C SER A 402 19.75 -3.85 15.73
N ILE A 403 19.40 -4.84 16.58
CA ILE A 403 18.71 -6.06 16.17
C ILE A 403 17.34 -5.75 15.56
N PHE A 404 16.56 -4.88 16.19
CA PHE A 404 15.23 -4.49 15.68
C PHE A 404 15.29 -3.75 14.32
N LEU A 405 16.43 -3.10 14.04
CA LEU A 405 16.63 -2.41 12.76
C LEU A 405 17.13 -3.30 11.62
N ILE A 406 17.58 -4.52 11.90
CA ILE A 406 18.06 -5.43 10.85
C ILE A 406 17.00 -5.64 9.74
N PRO A 407 15.72 -5.90 10.04
CA PRO A 407 14.69 -6.05 9.01
C PRO A 407 14.54 -4.82 8.14
N MET A 408 14.59 -3.61 8.74
CA MET A 408 14.53 -2.37 7.99
C MET A 408 15.77 -2.17 7.11
N SER A 409 16.95 -2.42 7.65
CA SER A 409 18.21 -2.30 6.91
C SER A 409 18.28 -3.30 5.76
N SER A 410 17.79 -4.51 5.97
CA SER A 410 17.62 -5.52 4.92
C SER A 410 16.63 -5.05 3.85
N PHE A 411 15.50 -4.45 4.25
CA PHE A 411 14.53 -3.88 3.31
C PHE A 411 15.16 -2.77 2.47
N ILE A 412 15.91 -1.85 3.08
CA ILE A 412 16.57 -0.75 2.37
C ILE A 412 17.62 -1.27 1.38
N LEU A 413 18.42 -2.25 1.78
CA LEU A 413 19.53 -2.74 0.97
C LEU A 413 19.11 -3.77 -0.09
N TYR A 414 18.18 -4.65 0.23
CA TYR A 414 17.84 -5.79 -0.62
C TYR A 414 16.47 -5.71 -1.28
N ASP A 415 15.40 -5.40 -0.56
CA ASP A 415 14.05 -5.37 -1.17
C ASP A 415 13.83 -4.13 -2.05
N SER A 416 14.50 -3.05 -1.70
CA SER A 416 14.48 -1.85 -2.53
C SER A 416 15.46 -1.93 -3.70
N GLY A 417 16.40 -2.86 -3.68
CA GLY A 417 17.58 -2.87 -4.54
C GLY A 417 17.85 -4.10 -5.37
N GLN A 418 17.26 -5.24 -5.06
CA GLN A 418 17.71 -6.49 -5.68
C GLN A 418 17.19 -6.75 -7.10
N LYS A 419 16.29 -5.95 -7.62
CA LYS A 419 15.67 -6.33 -8.89
C LYS A 419 15.86 -5.37 -10.06
N PRO A 420 16.44 -4.18 -9.91
CA PRO A 420 16.53 -3.31 -11.06
C PRO A 420 17.75 -3.52 -11.93
N ILE A 421 18.92 -3.76 -11.35
CA ILE A 421 20.18 -3.57 -12.11
C ILE A 421 20.90 -4.88 -12.48
N THR A 422 20.70 -5.93 -11.70
CA THR A 422 21.40 -7.23 -11.91
C THR A 422 20.46 -8.38 -12.26
N ASP A 423 19.16 -8.14 -12.31
CA ASP A 423 18.21 -9.15 -12.76
C ASP A 423 18.39 -9.32 -14.29
N PRO A 424 18.83 -10.49 -14.78
CA PRO A 424 18.94 -10.74 -16.21
C PRO A 424 17.64 -10.51 -16.97
N TYR A 425 16.54 -10.37 -16.26
CA TYR A 425 15.25 -9.99 -16.79
C TYR A 425 15.17 -8.50 -17.15
N ILE A 426 15.94 -7.63 -16.49
CA ILE A 426 16.03 -6.20 -16.81
C ILE A 426 16.87 -5.98 -18.05
N GLU A 427 18.04 -6.61 -18.12
CA GLU A 427 18.90 -6.56 -19.29
C GLU A 427 18.19 -7.07 -20.56
N LYS A 428 17.22 -7.97 -20.40
CA LYS A 428 16.40 -8.51 -21.50
C LYS A 428 15.14 -7.71 -21.81
N GLY A 429 14.97 -6.50 -21.26
CA GLY A 429 13.81 -5.64 -21.56
C GLY A 429 12.49 -6.13 -20.95
N MET A 430 12.55 -6.84 -19.84
CA MET A 430 11.40 -7.50 -19.22
C MET A 430 10.60 -6.71 -18.19
N TYR A 431 10.83 -5.42 -18.08
CA TYR A 431 9.91 -4.60 -17.30
C TYR A 431 8.56 -4.51 -18.01
N LEU A 432 7.58 -5.13 -17.41
CA LEU A 432 6.18 -5.06 -17.84
C LEU A 432 5.66 -3.63 -17.96
N PHE A 433 6.34 -2.72 -17.27
CA PHE A 433 5.90 -1.36 -17.05
C PHE A 433 6.97 -0.34 -17.43
N HIS A 434 8.08 -0.77 -18.06
CA HIS A 434 9.11 0.14 -18.55
C HIS A 434 8.85 0.53 -20.00
N LYS A 435 8.94 1.82 -20.21
CA LYS A 435 8.99 2.43 -21.52
C LYS A 435 10.32 2.09 -22.18
N GLN A 436 10.29 1.44 -23.32
CA GLN A 436 11.49 1.25 -24.13
C GLN A 436 11.93 2.60 -24.72
N PRO A 437 13.24 2.88 -24.84
CA PRO A 437 13.72 4.15 -25.38
C PRO A 437 13.15 4.50 -26.75
N ASN A 438 12.93 3.51 -27.61
CA ASN A 438 12.36 3.65 -28.94
C ASN A 438 10.82 3.79 -28.96
N GLU A 439 10.14 3.66 -27.83
CA GLU A 439 8.68 3.80 -27.72
C GLU A 439 8.23 5.22 -27.37
N ASN A 440 9.14 6.17 -27.23
CA ASN A 440 8.79 7.56 -26.90
C ASN A 440 7.82 8.17 -27.92
N ALA A 441 8.10 7.99 -29.22
CA ALA A 441 7.25 8.49 -30.28
C ALA A 441 5.86 7.84 -30.27
N LEU A 442 5.78 6.54 -29.98
CA LEU A 442 4.53 5.80 -29.83
C LEU A 442 3.62 6.42 -28.74
N TYR A 443 4.16 6.60 -27.54
CA TYR A 443 3.35 7.14 -26.42
C TYR A 443 3.06 8.63 -26.57
N SER A 444 3.96 9.40 -27.20
CA SER A 444 3.69 10.79 -27.56
C SER A 444 2.50 10.85 -28.51
N TYR A 445 2.52 10.08 -29.60
CA TYR A 445 1.40 10.01 -30.54
C TYR A 445 0.10 9.62 -29.83
N ILE A 446 0.11 8.56 -29.01
CA ILE A 446 -1.08 8.11 -28.29
C ILE A 446 -1.64 9.24 -27.41
N SER A 447 -0.79 9.94 -26.67
CA SER A 447 -1.24 10.97 -25.72
C SER A 447 -1.68 12.27 -26.39
N SER A 448 -1.09 12.68 -27.53
CA SER A 448 -1.40 13.94 -28.21
C SER A 448 -2.44 13.81 -29.33
N GLU A 449 -2.38 12.72 -30.10
CA GLU A 449 -3.17 12.59 -31.33
C GLU A 449 -4.44 11.74 -31.18
N THR A 450 -4.67 11.13 -30.00
CA THR A 450 -5.87 10.34 -29.76
C THR A 450 -6.75 10.97 -28.69
N LYS A 451 -8.09 10.74 -28.77
CA LYS A 451 -9.01 11.24 -27.78
C LYS A 451 -8.74 10.65 -26.39
N PRO A 452 -9.04 11.37 -25.29
CA PRO A 452 -8.87 10.88 -23.93
C PRO A 452 -9.62 9.57 -23.63
N ASP A 453 -10.77 9.35 -24.25
CA ASP A 453 -11.64 8.17 -24.12
C ASP A 453 -11.33 7.06 -25.14
N ALA A 454 -10.29 7.23 -25.96
CA ALA A 454 -9.86 6.20 -26.92
C ALA A 454 -9.46 4.90 -26.22
N LEU A 455 -9.86 3.78 -26.84
CA LEU A 455 -9.59 2.44 -26.34
C LEU A 455 -8.46 1.78 -27.15
N PHE A 456 -7.56 1.15 -26.43
CA PHE A 456 -6.41 0.48 -27.05
C PHE A 456 -6.43 -1.03 -26.80
N VAL A 457 -6.22 -1.80 -27.85
CA VAL A 457 -5.86 -3.22 -27.77
C VAL A 457 -4.34 -3.28 -27.90
N ASP A 458 -3.67 -3.73 -26.85
CA ASP A 458 -2.21 -3.88 -26.82
C ASP A 458 -1.81 -5.17 -26.11
N SER A 459 -0.70 -5.74 -26.53
CA SER A 459 -0.06 -6.88 -25.85
C SER A 459 0.72 -6.48 -24.60
N TYR A 460 0.82 -5.19 -24.32
CA TYR A 460 1.54 -4.62 -23.19
C TYR A 460 0.62 -3.80 -22.29
N LEU A 461 0.97 -3.72 -21.01
CA LEU A 461 0.21 -2.95 -20.01
C LEU A 461 0.65 -1.47 -19.93
N THR A 462 1.49 -1.00 -20.81
CA THR A 462 2.18 0.29 -20.68
C THR A 462 1.35 1.51 -21.10
N ILE A 463 0.33 1.32 -21.95
CA ILE A 463 -0.50 2.41 -22.47
C ILE A 463 -1.20 3.25 -21.37
N PRO A 464 -1.80 2.67 -20.31
CA PRO A 464 -2.49 3.47 -19.30
C PRO A 464 -1.63 4.48 -18.58
N VAL A 465 -0.34 4.23 -18.45
CA VAL A 465 0.61 5.17 -17.82
C VAL A 465 1.27 6.08 -18.84
N PHE A 466 1.89 5.53 -19.87
CA PHE A 466 2.69 6.33 -20.80
C PHE A 466 1.86 6.98 -21.92
N GLY A 467 0.84 6.28 -22.40
CA GLY A 467 -0.11 6.79 -23.38
C GLY A 467 -1.32 7.52 -22.76
N ARG A 468 -1.51 7.38 -21.43
CA ARG A 468 -2.62 7.99 -20.67
C ARG A 468 -4.01 7.63 -21.21
N ARG A 469 -4.17 6.42 -21.79
CA ARG A 469 -5.40 5.90 -22.39
C ARG A 469 -5.80 4.57 -21.75
N GLN A 470 -7.02 4.14 -21.99
CA GLN A 470 -7.53 2.87 -21.46
C GLN A 470 -7.12 1.70 -22.36
N LEU A 471 -6.88 0.55 -21.74
CA LEU A 471 -6.80 -0.72 -22.44
C LEU A 471 -8.17 -1.38 -22.53
N TYR A 472 -8.49 -1.91 -23.69
CA TYR A 472 -9.69 -2.75 -23.88
C TYR A 472 -9.70 -3.92 -22.90
N ILE A 473 -8.54 -4.55 -22.76
CA ILE A 473 -8.20 -5.46 -21.67
C ILE A 473 -6.69 -5.47 -21.47
N GLY A 474 -6.23 -5.50 -20.23
CA GLY A 474 -4.82 -5.63 -19.90
C GLY A 474 -4.32 -7.04 -20.20
N LEU A 475 -3.72 -7.24 -21.37
CA LEU A 475 -2.97 -8.43 -21.73
C LEU A 475 -1.50 -8.22 -21.42
N ASP A 476 -0.83 -9.27 -20.98
CA ASP A 476 0.61 -9.28 -20.82
C ASP A 476 1.17 -10.54 -21.49
N ILE A 477 1.39 -10.43 -22.78
CA ILE A 477 1.90 -11.54 -23.61
C ILE A 477 3.40 -11.73 -23.41
N ARG A 478 4.13 -10.72 -22.93
CA ARG A 478 5.59 -10.81 -22.71
C ARG A 478 5.97 -11.97 -21.77
N ARG A 479 5.18 -12.26 -20.76
CA ARG A 479 5.48 -13.34 -19.82
C ARG A 479 5.49 -14.74 -20.44
N LYS A 480 4.74 -14.98 -21.50
CA LYS A 480 4.78 -16.27 -22.24
C LYS A 480 6.14 -16.56 -22.85
N SER A 481 6.79 -15.53 -23.43
CA SER A 481 8.08 -15.68 -24.09
C SER A 481 9.24 -15.95 -23.13
N PHE A 482 9.02 -15.80 -21.81
CA PHE A 482 10.05 -15.89 -20.79
C PHE A 482 9.92 -17.12 -19.85
N GLY A 483 9.02 -18.05 -20.15
CA GLY A 483 8.93 -19.32 -19.41
C GLY A 483 8.35 -19.24 -18.00
N TRP A 484 7.74 -18.14 -17.63
CA TRP A 484 7.08 -17.98 -16.33
C TRP A 484 5.66 -18.58 -16.39
N GLY A 485 5.55 -19.81 -15.94
CA GLY A 485 4.30 -20.55 -15.83
C GLY A 485 3.96 -21.32 -17.09
N LYS A 486 4.00 -22.61 -16.98
CA LYS A 486 3.77 -23.55 -18.09
C LYS A 486 2.35 -23.51 -18.69
N ASN A 487 1.36 -22.87 -18.04
CA ASN A 487 -0.04 -23.09 -18.39
C ASN A 487 -0.90 -21.87 -18.72
N ASP A 488 -0.49 -20.62 -18.41
CA ASP A 488 -1.37 -19.48 -18.72
C ASP A 488 -0.60 -18.25 -19.14
N GLY A 489 -0.75 -17.86 -20.42
CA GLY A 489 -0.26 -16.57 -20.88
C GLY A 489 -1.09 -15.37 -20.43
N TRP A 490 -2.06 -15.60 -19.66
CA TRP A 490 -2.71 -14.67 -18.80
C TRP A 490 -1.82 -14.49 -17.59
N THR A 491 -1.19 -13.42 -17.51
CA THR A 491 -0.37 -13.22 -16.35
C THR A 491 -1.22 -13.24 -15.13
N SER A 492 -0.73 -13.97 -14.16
CA SER A 492 -1.25 -13.90 -12.80
C SER A 492 -1.52 -12.47 -12.35
N THR A 493 -0.83 -11.49 -12.91
CA THR A 493 -0.93 -10.06 -12.59
C THR A 493 -2.20 -9.40 -13.12
N ALA A 494 -2.48 -9.43 -14.44
CA ALA A 494 -3.71 -8.81 -14.96
C ALA A 494 -4.95 -9.60 -14.53
N LYS A 495 -4.88 -10.94 -14.52
CA LYS A 495 -5.95 -11.79 -13.98
C LYS A 495 -6.20 -11.52 -12.51
N ARG A 496 -5.15 -11.41 -11.72
CA ARG A 496 -5.23 -11.10 -10.30
C ARG A 496 -5.84 -9.72 -10.07
N LEU A 497 -5.42 -8.69 -10.86
CA LEU A 497 -6.02 -7.36 -10.81
C LEU A 497 -7.53 -7.37 -11.03
N LEU A 498 -7.92 -7.97 -12.12
CA LEU A 498 -9.32 -7.98 -12.53
C LEU A 498 -10.14 -8.86 -11.58
N SER A 499 -9.60 -9.98 -11.11
CA SER A 499 -10.26 -10.83 -10.11
C SER A 499 -10.31 -10.18 -8.72
N GLU A 500 -9.24 -9.49 -8.30
CA GLU A 500 -9.23 -8.75 -7.03
C GLU A 500 -10.19 -7.56 -7.05
N GLN A 501 -10.46 -6.99 -8.23
CA GLN A 501 -11.47 -5.96 -8.42
C GLN A 501 -12.88 -6.51 -8.62
N GLY A 502 -13.05 -7.82 -8.72
CA GLY A 502 -14.35 -8.46 -8.73
C GLY A 502 -15.13 -8.42 -10.05
N TYR A 503 -14.44 -8.29 -11.18
CA TYR A 503 -15.12 -8.38 -12.48
C TYR A 503 -15.51 -9.81 -12.83
N PRO A 504 -16.69 -10.00 -13.47
CA PRO A 504 -17.11 -11.31 -13.96
C PRO A 504 -16.11 -11.92 -14.94
N SER A 505 -15.84 -13.21 -14.79
CA SER A 505 -14.94 -13.94 -15.68
C SER A 505 -15.42 -13.90 -17.13
N GLU A 506 -16.75 -13.92 -17.35
CA GLU A 506 -17.34 -13.87 -18.68
C GLU A 506 -16.94 -12.61 -19.45
N ILE A 507 -16.91 -11.45 -18.79
CA ILE A 507 -16.48 -10.17 -19.43
C ILE A 507 -14.99 -10.22 -19.73
N THR A 508 -14.20 -10.67 -18.78
CA THR A 508 -12.75 -10.71 -18.93
C THR A 508 -12.30 -11.73 -19.96
N ASP A 509 -12.90 -12.93 -19.99
CA ASP A 509 -12.56 -13.98 -20.94
C ASP A 509 -13.01 -13.63 -22.37
N LEU A 510 -14.20 -13.03 -22.52
CA LEU A 510 -14.65 -12.53 -23.81
C LEU A 510 -13.69 -11.50 -24.40
N ARG A 511 -13.32 -10.49 -23.62
CA ARG A 511 -12.41 -9.45 -24.09
C ARG A 511 -11.00 -9.97 -24.36
N ARG A 512 -10.55 -10.93 -23.56
CA ARG A 512 -9.29 -11.64 -23.76
C ARG A 512 -9.29 -12.38 -25.09
N THR A 513 -10.36 -13.09 -25.43
CA THR A 513 -10.49 -13.79 -26.71
C THR A 513 -10.34 -12.83 -27.88
N VAL A 514 -11.06 -11.71 -27.85
CA VAL A 514 -10.98 -10.65 -28.87
C VAL A 514 -9.55 -10.09 -28.99
N ALA A 515 -8.93 -9.73 -27.86
CA ALA A 515 -7.60 -9.14 -27.87
C ALA A 515 -6.51 -10.15 -28.28
N SER A 516 -6.62 -11.42 -27.83
CA SER A 516 -5.65 -12.47 -28.16
C SER A 516 -5.63 -12.79 -29.66
N ASP A 517 -6.75 -12.64 -30.35
CA ASP A 517 -6.85 -12.89 -31.78
C ASP A 517 -5.84 -12.06 -32.60
N PHE A 518 -5.57 -10.82 -32.21
CA PHE A 518 -4.56 -9.99 -32.88
C PHE A 518 -3.14 -10.54 -32.73
N TYR A 519 -2.82 -11.13 -31.58
CA TYR A 519 -1.47 -11.57 -31.21
C TYR A 519 -1.24 -13.07 -31.37
N ASP A 520 -2.27 -13.80 -31.81
CA ASP A 520 -2.15 -15.22 -32.16
C ASP A 520 -1.33 -15.38 -33.44
N LYS A 521 -0.15 -15.98 -33.29
CA LYS A 521 0.81 -16.21 -34.37
C LYS A 521 0.47 -17.44 -35.23
N THR A 522 -0.53 -18.20 -34.87
CA THR A 522 -0.96 -19.38 -35.67
C THR A 522 -1.92 -18.98 -36.80
N SER A 523 -2.64 -17.87 -36.65
CA SER A 523 -3.55 -17.32 -37.63
C SER A 523 -2.96 -16.11 -38.35
N ASN A 524 -3.14 -16.04 -39.68
CA ASN A 524 -2.75 -14.89 -40.50
C ASN A 524 -3.91 -13.91 -40.76
N LYS A 525 -5.11 -14.19 -40.23
CA LYS A 525 -6.31 -13.35 -40.38
C LYS A 525 -6.94 -13.06 -39.03
N ILE A 526 -7.58 -11.91 -38.92
CA ILE A 526 -8.40 -11.53 -37.78
C ILE A 526 -9.77 -12.18 -37.96
N SER A 527 -10.32 -12.78 -36.92
CA SER A 527 -11.61 -13.45 -36.99
C SER A 527 -12.77 -12.45 -37.17
N LYS A 528 -13.80 -12.86 -37.91
CA LYS A 528 -15.05 -12.09 -38.05
C LYS A 528 -15.66 -11.76 -36.69
N TYR A 529 -15.58 -12.67 -35.75
CA TYR A 529 -16.06 -12.45 -34.38
C TYR A 529 -15.39 -11.25 -33.71
N THR A 530 -14.07 -11.12 -33.83
CA THR A 530 -13.29 -9.99 -33.30
C THR A 530 -13.70 -8.68 -33.96
N VAL A 531 -13.82 -8.65 -35.29
CA VAL A 531 -14.28 -7.48 -36.04
C VAL A 531 -15.68 -7.05 -35.58
N ASP A 532 -16.64 -7.96 -35.49
CA ASP A 532 -18.02 -7.66 -35.06
C ASP A 532 -18.09 -7.11 -33.63
N LYS A 533 -17.24 -7.61 -32.73
CA LYS A 533 -17.14 -7.07 -31.35
C LYS A 533 -16.57 -5.67 -31.32
N LEU A 534 -15.50 -5.41 -32.07
CA LEU A 534 -14.91 -4.07 -32.15
C LEU A 534 -15.85 -3.07 -32.84
N ALA A 535 -16.59 -3.48 -33.86
CA ALA A 535 -17.59 -2.67 -34.52
C ALA A 535 -18.69 -2.16 -33.56
N LYS A 536 -19.10 -3.00 -32.60
CA LYS A 536 -20.05 -2.57 -31.54
C LYS A 536 -19.46 -1.51 -30.61
N ILE A 537 -18.18 -1.64 -30.27
CA ILE A 537 -17.49 -0.73 -29.36
C ILE A 537 -17.17 0.58 -30.07
N SER A 538 -16.73 0.51 -31.35
CA SER A 538 -16.36 1.69 -32.14
C SER A 538 -17.51 2.67 -32.41
N LYS A 539 -18.75 2.27 -32.15
CA LYS A 539 -19.91 3.18 -32.17
C LYS A 539 -19.85 4.24 -31.08
N LYS A 540 -19.13 3.97 -29.98
CA LYS A 540 -19.03 4.88 -28.82
C LYS A 540 -17.66 5.50 -28.67
N ASN A 541 -16.60 4.74 -28.95
CA ASN A 541 -15.22 5.14 -28.68
C ASN A 541 -14.34 4.83 -29.87
N ASP A 542 -13.35 5.66 -30.16
CA ASP A 542 -12.30 5.33 -31.11
C ASP A 542 -11.52 4.11 -30.60
N VAL A 543 -11.36 3.08 -31.43
CA VAL A 543 -10.64 1.85 -31.08
C VAL A 543 -9.35 1.78 -31.88
N TYR A 544 -8.25 1.52 -31.19
CA TYR A 544 -6.92 1.38 -31.77
C TYR A 544 -6.30 0.03 -31.39
N VAL A 545 -5.52 -0.53 -32.31
CA VAL A 545 -4.75 -1.76 -32.08
C VAL A 545 -3.27 -1.46 -32.29
N VAL A 546 -2.44 -1.88 -31.34
CA VAL A 546 -0.98 -1.69 -31.42
C VAL A 546 -0.32 -2.98 -31.85
N ALA A 547 0.33 -2.94 -33.01
CA ALA A 547 1.20 -4.01 -33.47
C ALA A 547 2.63 -3.72 -33.00
N ARG A 548 3.25 -4.68 -32.32
CA ARG A 548 4.61 -4.52 -31.77
C ARG A 548 5.65 -5.44 -32.42
N ASP A 549 5.23 -6.20 -33.39
CA ASP A 549 6.11 -7.07 -34.19
C ASP A 549 5.61 -7.17 -35.64
N VAL A 550 6.53 -7.54 -36.54
CA VAL A 550 6.27 -7.62 -38.00
C VAL A 550 5.10 -8.54 -38.34
N LYS A 551 4.93 -9.67 -37.61
CA LYS A 551 3.88 -10.64 -37.89
C LYS A 551 2.50 -10.10 -37.54
N THR A 552 2.38 -9.47 -36.36
CA THR A 552 1.16 -8.78 -35.92
C THR A 552 0.85 -7.61 -36.85
N ASN A 553 1.86 -6.82 -37.22
CA ASN A 553 1.72 -5.72 -38.16
C ASN A 553 1.15 -6.19 -39.50
N ASN A 554 1.76 -7.23 -40.11
CA ASN A 554 1.31 -7.80 -41.38
C ASN A 554 -0.11 -8.42 -41.29
N LYS A 555 -0.48 -9.01 -40.15
CA LYS A 555 -1.81 -9.57 -39.93
C LYS A 555 -2.89 -8.50 -39.94
N ILE A 556 -2.65 -7.37 -39.21
CA ILE A 556 -3.62 -6.28 -39.09
C ILE A 556 -3.71 -5.51 -40.42
N ALA A 557 -2.56 -5.24 -41.09
CA ALA A 557 -2.49 -4.51 -42.35
C ALA A 557 -3.28 -5.19 -43.50
N LYS A 558 -3.47 -6.50 -43.43
CA LYS A 558 -4.25 -7.26 -44.43
C LYS A 558 -5.76 -7.11 -44.27
N SER A 559 -6.22 -6.53 -43.17
CA SER A 559 -7.64 -6.35 -42.90
C SER A 559 -8.11 -4.96 -43.31
N GLU A 560 -9.14 -4.89 -44.16
CA GLU A 560 -9.74 -3.63 -44.64
C GLU A 560 -10.41 -2.80 -43.53
N HIS A 561 -10.63 -3.41 -42.37
CA HIS A 561 -11.24 -2.74 -41.20
C HIS A 561 -10.24 -1.89 -40.41
N PHE A 562 -8.96 -1.84 -40.75
CA PHE A 562 -7.92 -1.17 -39.99
C PHE A 562 -7.10 -0.24 -40.85
N ASN A 563 -7.07 1.05 -40.49
CA ASN A 563 -6.23 2.06 -41.12
C ASN A 563 -4.99 2.31 -40.26
N LYS A 564 -3.80 2.17 -40.85
CA LYS A 564 -2.55 2.52 -40.17
C LYS A 564 -2.50 4.04 -39.95
N VAL A 565 -2.32 4.47 -38.70
CA VAL A 565 -2.29 5.88 -38.31
C VAL A 565 -0.95 6.32 -37.74
N PHE A 566 -0.11 5.36 -37.32
CA PHE A 566 1.23 5.62 -36.81
C PHE A 566 2.15 4.43 -37.09
N GLU A 567 3.43 4.71 -37.35
CA GLU A 567 4.48 3.71 -37.51
C GLU A 567 5.81 4.23 -37.00
N SER A 568 6.54 3.41 -36.28
CA SER A 568 7.92 3.66 -35.82
C SER A 568 8.65 2.33 -35.68
N GLY A 569 9.58 2.09 -36.64
CA GLY A 569 10.25 0.80 -36.73
C GLY A 569 9.27 -0.35 -36.99
N VAL A 570 9.28 -1.36 -36.12
CA VAL A 570 8.37 -2.52 -36.21
C VAL A 570 7.03 -2.29 -35.54
N THR A 571 6.87 -1.18 -34.82
CA THR A 571 5.65 -0.85 -34.05
C THR A 571 4.74 0.04 -34.89
N ALA A 572 3.47 -0.34 -35.01
CA ALA A 572 2.45 0.44 -35.70
C ALA A 572 1.17 0.53 -34.87
N ILE A 573 0.41 1.62 -35.08
CA ILE A 573 -0.93 1.79 -34.54
C ILE A 573 -1.92 1.77 -35.70
N TYR A 574 -2.97 0.99 -35.52
CA TYR A 574 -4.08 0.88 -36.46
C TYR A 574 -5.35 1.38 -35.80
N LYS A 575 -6.04 2.31 -36.47
CA LYS A 575 -7.39 2.72 -36.08
C LYS A 575 -8.42 1.80 -36.71
N PHE A 576 -9.34 1.27 -35.91
CA PHE A 576 -10.47 0.51 -36.41
C PHE A 576 -11.44 1.44 -37.16
N SER A 577 -11.80 1.07 -38.37
CA SER A 577 -12.74 1.79 -39.22
C SER A 577 -13.95 0.88 -39.51
N ASN A 578 -15.11 1.27 -39.03
CA ASN A 578 -16.34 0.55 -39.33
C ASN A 578 -16.81 0.93 -40.74
N ARG A 579 -16.02 0.60 -41.78
CA ARG A 579 -16.51 0.70 -43.15
C ARG A 579 -17.48 -0.47 -43.40
N VAL A 580 -18.75 -0.23 -43.09
CA VAL A 580 -19.83 -0.99 -43.69
C VAL A 580 -20.03 -0.34 -45.06
N ASN A 581 -19.52 -0.99 -46.12
CA ASN A 581 -19.96 -0.72 -47.49
C ASN A 581 -21.41 -1.17 -47.61
#